data_a52e9af299bdfddfed8740505f686579
#
_entry.id   a52e9af299bdfddfed8740505f686579
#
_cell.length_a   1.000
_cell.length_b   1.000
_cell.length_c   1.000
_cell.angle_alpha   90.00
_cell.angle_beta   90.00
_cell.angle_gamma   90.00
#
_symmetry.space_group_name_H-M   'P 1'
#
loop_
_entity.id
_entity.type
_entity.pdbx_description
1 polymer ?
#
loop_
_entity_poly.entity_id
_entity_poly.type
_entity_poly.pdbx_seq_one_letter_code
_entity_poly.pdbx_strand_id
1 'polypeptide(L)'
;MAKVVIPAGLSQQFTGGKSEFEIDAKTVRAVIRCLDKDFPGIGKAIEIDMAVAVDGEIYHDPLLESVAPDSEVYFLPRIGGGQNYAASFQPSHRQRG
;
A
#
# COMPACT_ATOMS: atom_id res chain seq x y z
N MET A 1 -14.73 -5.10 -9.44
CA MET A 1 -13.83 -4.07 -8.95
C MET A 1 -12.98 -4.61 -7.83
N ALA A 2 -11.75 -4.21 -7.78
CA ALA A 2 -10.86 -4.63 -6.71
C ALA A 2 -11.16 -3.85 -5.43
N LYS A 3 -11.06 -4.51 -4.29
CA LYS A 3 -11.18 -3.87 -2.98
C LYS A 3 -9.85 -3.26 -2.60
N VAL A 4 -9.85 -1.97 -2.27
CA VAL A 4 -8.64 -1.24 -1.93
C VAL A 4 -8.78 -0.70 -0.51
N VAL A 5 -7.80 -0.97 0.34
CA VAL A 5 -7.81 -0.52 1.74
C VAL A 5 -6.57 0.32 2.02
N ILE A 6 -6.77 1.50 2.60
CA ILE A 6 -5.67 2.39 2.99
C ILE A 6 -5.62 2.50 4.51
N PRO A 7 -4.44 2.79 5.09
CA PRO A 7 -4.33 2.93 6.54
C PRO A 7 -4.99 4.20 7.06
N ALA A 8 -5.30 4.19 8.34
CA ALA A 8 -6.05 5.27 8.99
C ALA A 8 -5.36 6.63 8.85
N GLY A 9 -4.04 6.67 9.00
CA GLY A 9 -3.31 7.93 8.87
C GLY A 9 -3.49 8.57 7.50
N LEU A 10 -3.47 7.73 6.46
CA LEU A 10 -3.65 8.19 5.10
C LEU A 10 -5.10 8.64 4.86
N SER A 11 -6.06 7.86 5.37
CA SER A 11 -7.46 8.20 5.19
C SER A 11 -7.82 9.49 5.91
N GLN A 12 -7.27 9.73 7.08
CA GLN A 12 -7.53 10.98 7.80
C GLN A 12 -6.94 12.17 7.07
N GLN A 13 -5.79 11.98 6.43
CA GLN A 13 -5.10 13.07 5.76
C GLN A 13 -5.73 13.43 4.42
N PHE A 14 -6.21 12.44 3.66
CA PHE A 14 -6.61 12.67 2.27
C PHE A 14 -8.08 12.41 1.98
N THR A 15 -8.73 11.48 2.67
CA THR A 15 -10.06 11.03 2.27
C THR A 15 -11.16 11.32 3.28
N GLY A 16 -10.84 12.04 4.34
CA GLY A 16 -11.83 12.36 5.37
C GLY A 16 -12.26 11.15 6.20
N GLY A 17 -11.42 10.14 6.26
CA GLY A 17 -11.68 8.95 7.06
C GLY A 17 -12.13 7.73 6.28
N LYS A 18 -12.38 7.86 4.97
CA LYS A 18 -12.76 6.71 4.17
C LYS A 18 -11.53 5.86 3.87
N SER A 19 -11.57 4.60 4.29
CA SER A 19 -10.41 3.71 4.17
C SER A 19 -10.61 2.55 3.19
N GLU A 20 -11.83 2.32 2.73
CA GLU A 20 -12.10 1.23 1.76
C GLU A 20 -12.68 1.80 0.49
N PHE A 21 -12.19 1.29 -0.62
CA PHE A 21 -12.63 1.72 -1.94
C PHE A 21 -12.80 0.51 -2.85
N GLU A 22 -13.67 0.64 -3.84
CA GLU A 22 -13.78 -0.33 -4.93
C GLU A 22 -13.32 0.37 -6.19
N ILE A 23 -12.26 -0.15 -6.79
CA ILE A 23 -11.61 0.49 -7.91
C ILE A 23 -11.48 -0.49 -9.06
N ASP A 24 -11.87 -0.07 -10.26
CA ASP A 24 -11.72 -0.86 -11.46
C ASP A 24 -10.37 -0.53 -12.08
N ALA A 25 -9.37 -1.35 -11.75
CA ALA A 25 -8.01 -1.15 -12.22
C ALA A 25 -7.35 -2.51 -12.40
N LYS A 26 -6.39 -2.59 -13.31
CA LYS A 26 -5.73 -3.85 -13.66
C LYS A 26 -4.32 -3.97 -13.08
N THR A 27 -3.79 -2.89 -12.55
CA THR A 27 -2.47 -2.90 -11.90
C THR A 27 -2.51 -2.03 -10.66
N VAL A 28 -1.54 -2.24 -9.78
CA VAL A 28 -1.40 -1.40 -8.58
C VAL A 28 -1.19 0.07 -8.98
N ARG A 29 -0.41 0.31 -10.03
CA ARG A 29 -0.20 1.67 -10.52
C ARG A 29 -1.51 2.34 -10.90
N ALA A 30 -2.39 1.61 -11.58
CA ALA A 30 -3.69 2.15 -11.97
C ALA A 30 -4.57 2.43 -10.76
N VAL A 31 -4.49 1.58 -9.72
CA VAL A 31 -5.20 1.81 -8.46
C VAL A 31 -4.74 3.13 -7.85
N ILE A 32 -3.43 3.33 -7.76
CA ILE A 32 -2.87 4.54 -7.18
C ILE A 32 -3.28 5.78 -7.97
N ARG A 33 -3.28 5.69 -9.30
CA ARG A 33 -3.71 6.80 -10.15
C ARG A 33 -5.17 7.15 -9.93
N CYS A 34 -6.02 6.15 -9.77
CA CYS A 34 -7.44 6.40 -9.49
C CYS A 34 -7.61 7.14 -8.17
N LEU A 35 -6.89 6.70 -7.14
CA LEU A 35 -6.94 7.37 -5.84
C LEU A 35 -6.43 8.81 -5.94
N ASP A 36 -5.33 9.01 -6.64
CA ASP A 36 -4.73 10.34 -6.77
C ASP A 36 -5.62 11.30 -7.52
N LYS A 37 -6.38 10.79 -8.47
CA LYS A 37 -7.31 11.61 -9.23
C LYS A 37 -8.40 12.18 -8.32
N ASP A 38 -8.91 11.35 -7.41
CA ASP A 38 -9.96 11.78 -6.49
C ASP A 38 -9.41 12.52 -5.27
N PHE A 39 -8.19 12.18 -4.86
CA PHE A 39 -7.56 12.75 -3.67
C PHE A 39 -6.13 13.16 -4.02
N PRO A 40 -5.94 14.33 -4.65
CA PRO A 40 -4.62 14.74 -5.12
C PRO A 40 -3.57 14.75 -4.02
N GLY A 41 -2.42 14.16 -4.31
CA GLY A 41 -1.32 14.03 -3.37
C GLY A 41 -1.24 12.67 -2.71
N ILE A 42 -2.32 11.90 -2.70
CA ILE A 42 -2.31 10.60 -2.06
C ILE A 42 -1.37 9.61 -2.76
N GLY A 43 -1.28 9.70 -4.08
CA GLY A 43 -0.42 8.81 -4.84
C GLY A 43 1.04 8.92 -4.44
N LYS A 44 1.51 10.14 -4.28
CA LYS A 44 2.90 10.37 -3.88
C LYS A 44 3.16 9.86 -2.46
N ALA A 45 2.23 10.09 -1.54
CA ALA A 45 2.36 9.58 -0.18
C ALA A 45 2.42 8.06 -0.16
N ILE A 46 1.60 7.40 -0.98
CA ILE A 46 1.63 5.94 -1.09
C ILE A 46 2.98 5.45 -1.63
N GLU A 47 3.49 6.08 -2.69
CA GLU A 47 4.73 5.63 -3.31
C GLU A 47 5.93 5.79 -2.38
N ILE A 48 5.93 6.82 -1.56
CA ILE A 48 7.06 7.10 -0.67
C ILE A 48 6.97 6.28 0.61
N ASP A 49 5.79 6.20 1.22
CA ASP A 49 5.68 5.76 2.60
C ASP A 49 5.00 4.40 2.78
N MET A 50 4.44 3.82 1.72
CA MET A 50 3.60 2.63 1.87
C MET A 50 4.22 1.40 1.23
N ALA A 51 4.03 0.24 1.87
CA ALA A 51 4.18 -1.05 1.24
C ALA A 51 2.82 -1.46 0.67
N VAL A 52 2.82 -2.38 -0.27
CA VAL A 52 1.58 -2.81 -0.92
C VAL A 52 1.47 -4.32 -0.84
N ALA A 53 0.32 -4.80 -0.38
CA ALA A 53 -0.02 -6.21 -0.40
C ALA A 53 -1.17 -6.42 -1.38
N VAL A 54 -1.01 -7.40 -2.26
CA VAL A 54 -2.06 -7.79 -3.20
C VAL A 54 -2.41 -9.24 -2.90
N ASP A 55 -3.67 -9.47 -2.58
CA ASP A 55 -4.18 -10.80 -2.23
C ASP A 55 -3.33 -11.49 -1.17
N GLY A 56 -2.89 -10.72 -0.18
CA GLY A 56 -2.15 -11.22 0.96
C GLY A 56 -0.63 -11.31 0.78
N GLU A 57 -0.11 -10.95 -0.38
CA GLU A 57 1.34 -10.98 -0.64
C GLU A 57 1.90 -9.58 -0.76
N ILE A 58 2.99 -9.33 -0.05
CA ILE A 58 3.66 -8.02 -0.08
C ILE A 58 4.70 -8.02 -1.19
N TYR A 59 4.69 -6.96 -2.00
CA TYR A 59 5.59 -6.83 -3.13
C TYR A 59 6.57 -5.69 -2.91
N HIS A 60 7.82 -5.91 -3.30
CA HIS A 60 8.87 -4.88 -3.23
C HIS A 60 8.73 -3.84 -4.35
N ASP A 61 8.28 -4.28 -5.50
CA ASP A 61 8.09 -3.40 -6.65
C ASP A 61 6.68 -3.59 -7.16
N PRO A 62 5.69 -3.01 -6.46
CA PRO A 62 4.31 -3.37 -6.67
C PRO A 62 3.63 -2.70 -7.86
N LEU A 63 4.20 -1.65 -8.43
CA LEU A 63 3.46 -0.82 -9.38
C LEU A 63 2.95 -1.58 -10.59
N LEU A 64 3.72 -2.57 -11.04
CA LEU A 64 3.35 -3.36 -12.22
C LEU A 64 2.61 -4.64 -11.88
N GLU A 65 2.37 -4.90 -10.58
CA GLU A 65 1.62 -6.09 -10.19
C GLU A 65 0.19 -6.03 -10.69
N SER A 66 -0.27 -7.17 -11.16
CA SER A 66 -1.64 -7.28 -11.67
C SER A 66 -2.67 -7.28 -10.55
N VAL A 67 -3.80 -6.66 -10.83
CA VAL A 67 -4.94 -6.62 -9.92
C VAL A 67 -6.13 -7.20 -10.66
N ALA A 68 -6.68 -8.29 -10.14
CA ALA A 68 -7.87 -8.91 -10.71
C ALA A 68 -9.14 -8.20 -10.21
N PRO A 69 -10.27 -8.41 -10.88
CA PRO A 69 -11.53 -7.77 -10.44
C PRO A 69 -11.94 -8.09 -9.01
N ASP A 70 -11.51 -9.24 -8.49
CA ASP A 70 -11.83 -9.64 -7.12
C ASP A 70 -10.63 -9.59 -6.19
N SER A 71 -9.56 -8.95 -6.60
CA SER A 71 -8.37 -8.81 -5.75
C SER A 71 -8.60 -7.87 -4.59
N GLU A 72 -7.79 -8.07 -3.54
CA GLU A 72 -7.73 -7.16 -2.40
C GLU A 72 -6.35 -6.50 -2.38
N VAL A 73 -6.35 -5.17 -2.39
CA VAL A 73 -5.13 -4.38 -2.38
C VAL A 73 -5.07 -3.60 -1.07
N TYR A 74 -4.04 -3.85 -0.27
CA TYR A 74 -3.84 -3.18 1.00
C TYR A 74 -2.59 -2.32 0.95
N PHE A 75 -2.73 -1.06 1.28
CA PHE A 75 -1.59 -0.17 1.46
C PHE A 75 -1.25 -0.13 2.94
N LEU A 76 0.01 -0.40 3.25
CA LEU A 76 0.46 -0.55 4.63
C LEU A 76 1.57 0.44 4.91
N PRO A 77 1.57 1.11 6.07
CA PRO A 77 2.66 2.03 6.38
C PRO A 77 3.96 1.25 6.54
N ARG A 78 5.02 1.78 5.96
CA ARG A 78 6.35 1.22 6.18
C ARG A 78 6.82 1.59 7.57
N ILE A 79 7.45 0.64 8.24
CA ILE A 79 7.95 0.86 9.57
C ILE A 79 9.44 1.15 9.51
N GLY A 80 9.79 2.19 10.10
CA GLY A 80 11.17 2.50 10.30
C GLY A 80 11.87 2.95 9.10
N GLY A 81 12.32 3.37 8.85
CA GLY A 81 13.23 3.62 7.99
C GLY A 81 14.33 2.66 8.32
N GLY A 82 14.30 2.32 8.34
CA GLY A 82 15.04 1.58 8.57
C GLY A 82 15.21 0.71 9.36
N GLN A 83 15.08 0.71 9.65
CA GLN A 83 15.08 0.09 10.20
C GLN A 83 14.78 -0.85 10.38
N ASN A 84 14.69 -1.25 10.50
CA ASN A 84 14.20 -2.09 10.79
C ASN A 84 13.76 -3.04 10.49
N TYR A 85 13.70 -3.33 10.45
CA TYR A 85 12.97 -4.22 10.40
C TYR A 85 13.21 -5.22 10.17
N ALA A 86 13.12 -4.87 10.32
CA ALA A 86 13.20 -5.52 10.54
C ALA A 86 13.52 -6.09 10.59
N ALA A 87 13.73 -5.75 10.74
CA ALA A 87 14.06 -6.10 11.22
C ALA A 87 13.98 -6.69 11.52
N SER A 88 14.04 -6.38 11.58
CA SER A 88 14.03 -6.88 12.17
C SER A 88 13.73 -7.83 12.11
N PHE A 89 13.61 -7.64 11.93
CA PHE A 89 13.65 -8.46 12.23
C PHE A 89 14.07 -9.39 12.08
N GLN A 90 14.37 -9.16 12.09
CA GLN A 90 15.04 -9.75 12.27
C GLN A 90 15.52 -10.40 12.38
N PRO A 91 15.63 -10.28 12.53
CA PRO A 91 16.33 -10.77 12.84
C PRO A 91 16.83 -11.34 12.71
N SER A 92 16.92 -11.01 12.77
CA SER A 92 17.56 -11.21 12.98
C SER A 92 18.00 -11.78 12.78
N HIS A 93 18.22 -11.60 12.77
CA HIS A 93 18.99 -11.94 12.90
C HIS A 93 19.32 -12.30 13.07
N ARG A 94 19.21 -11.84 13.06
CA ARG A 94 19.87 -12.01 13.43
C ARG A 94 20.23 -12.34 13.59
N GLN A 95 20.07 -11.92 13.43
CA GLN A 95 20.57 -12.05 13.73
C GLN A 95 20.89 -12.29 13.82
N ARG A 96 21.05 -12.06 13.89
CA ARG A 96 21.52 -12.22 14.14
C ARG A 96 21.73 -12.39 14.18
N GLY A 97 21.36 -12.07 13.90
CA GLY A 97 21.46 -11.97 14.18
C GLY A 97 21.56 -12.21 14.05
#